data_912fd03d05c6ed65a4a9ab2bb8fd7845
#
_entry.id   912fd03d05c6ed65a4a9ab2bb8fd7845
#
_cell.length_a   1.000
_cell.length_b   1.000
_cell.length_c   1.000
_cell.angle_alpha   90.00
_cell.angle_beta   90.00
_cell.angle_gamma   90.00
#
_symmetry.space_group_name_H-M   'P 1'
#
loop_
_entity.id
_entity.type
_entity.pdbx_description
1 polymer ?
#
loop_
_entity_poly.entity_id
_entity_poly.type
_entity_poly.pdbx_seq_one_letter_code
_entity_poly.pdbx_strand_id
1 'polypeptide(L)'
;MKYHISVHISPYEIDNYQTFIHQLRRNLNYTEGCDIIFTPMLNLSPYFYNWDKSTLSKDFFIDKFKSLNDIVSSKCNLFEFINEEEKILGAFSYKTMFLKEFKNKVDAFIWFDSDMIFPDNTISSLISAYESVEDKHCIITPQIHRLWDETWDVLVNEDYMGVKASHANYFGFDSYSLFKIKDRDLSVIKNENRFKFGAGWCNLLSSDLFKDYIDFTYNLGHYGPDDTFIMLLLDHYKFNKNKNINQYIIKNLVITENYKYSINPYDTLIEKNQNIKSKKDFTNEVTTEINKVINKVYKQ
;
A
#
# COMPACT_ATOMS: atom_id res chain seq x y z
N MET A 1 12.63 1.10 -18.01
CA MET A 1 11.22 1.23 -17.58
C MET A 1 11.08 2.32 -16.54
N LYS A 2 9.86 2.81 -16.32
CA LYS A 2 9.57 3.95 -15.43
C LYS A 2 8.54 3.54 -14.37
N TYR A 3 8.84 3.78 -13.11
CA TYR A 3 8.02 3.36 -11.98
C TYR A 3 7.68 4.53 -11.07
N HIS A 4 6.47 4.51 -10.53
CA HIS A 4 6.01 5.50 -9.57
C HIS A 4 5.88 4.88 -8.19
N ILE A 5 6.63 5.38 -7.23
CA ILE A 5 6.56 4.97 -5.82
C ILE A 5 5.81 6.04 -5.05
N SER A 6 4.84 5.66 -4.24
CA SER A 6 4.12 6.59 -3.36
C SER A 6 3.90 6.03 -1.97
N VAL A 7 3.87 6.91 -1.00
CA VAL A 7 3.61 6.64 0.41
C VAL A 7 2.82 7.80 1.01
N HIS A 8 1.84 7.47 1.85
CA HIS A 8 1.07 8.45 2.61
C HIS A 8 1.55 8.47 4.05
N ILE A 9 1.72 9.66 4.61
CA ILE A 9 2.25 9.87 5.96
C ILE A 9 1.35 10.85 6.70
N SER A 10 0.95 10.49 7.91
CA SER A 10 0.34 11.39 8.89
C SER A 10 1.39 11.83 9.91
N PRO A 11 1.18 12.90 10.67
CA PRO A 11 2.16 13.39 11.64
C PRO A 11 2.64 12.33 12.65
N TYR A 12 1.76 11.45 13.14
CA TYR A 12 2.12 10.37 14.05
C TYR A 12 2.95 9.25 13.40
N GLU A 13 3.00 9.19 12.07
CA GLU A 13 3.78 8.21 11.31
C GLU A 13 5.16 8.72 10.91
N ILE A 14 5.53 9.94 11.29
CA ILE A 14 6.78 10.57 10.84
C ILE A 14 8.03 9.79 11.25
N ASP A 15 8.00 9.05 12.35
CA ASP A 15 9.10 8.20 12.78
C ASP A 15 9.17 6.88 12.01
N ASN A 16 8.02 6.32 11.64
CA ASN A 16 7.94 5.20 10.70
C ASN A 16 8.48 5.63 9.34
N TYR A 17 8.09 6.81 8.89
CA TYR A 17 8.57 7.38 7.63
C TYR A 17 10.09 7.58 7.61
N GLN A 18 10.69 7.96 8.73
CA GLN A 18 12.15 8.02 8.83
C GLN A 18 12.78 6.66 8.55
N THR A 19 12.25 5.60 9.14
CA THR A 19 12.72 4.22 8.88
C THR A 19 12.51 3.85 7.42
N PHE A 20 11.34 4.13 6.87
CA PHE A 20 10.99 3.88 5.47
C PHE A 20 11.97 4.57 4.50
N ILE A 21 12.27 5.85 4.68
CA ILE A 21 13.18 6.61 3.79
C ILE A 21 14.58 6.02 3.78
N HIS A 22 15.11 5.60 4.93
CA HIS A 22 16.41 4.96 4.97
C HIS A 22 16.45 3.62 4.23
N GLN A 23 15.37 2.85 4.30
CA GLN A 23 15.23 1.61 3.54
C GLN A 23 15.04 1.89 2.05
N LEU A 24 14.21 2.89 1.69
CA LEU A 24 14.02 3.32 0.31
C LEU A 24 15.35 3.71 -0.32
N ARG A 25 16.18 4.51 0.37
CA ARG A 25 17.50 4.89 -0.13
C ARG A 25 18.37 3.67 -0.45
N ARG A 26 18.38 2.65 0.42
CA ARG A 26 19.13 1.41 0.17
C ARG A 26 18.57 0.65 -1.03
N ASN A 27 17.24 0.53 -1.11
CA ASN A 27 16.56 -0.11 -2.23
C ASN A 27 16.86 0.57 -3.57
N LEU A 28 16.90 1.89 -3.63
CA LEU A 28 17.19 2.64 -4.85
C LEU A 28 18.62 2.42 -5.39
N ASN A 29 19.53 1.87 -4.58
CA ASN A 29 20.85 1.46 -5.08
C ASN A 29 20.79 0.21 -5.98
N TYR A 30 19.70 -0.56 -5.93
CA TYR A 30 19.52 -1.78 -6.71
C TYR A 30 18.54 -1.62 -7.88
N THR A 31 18.16 -0.38 -8.21
CA THR A 31 17.24 -0.07 -9.32
C THR A 31 17.95 0.61 -10.48
N GLU A 32 19.23 0.30 -10.72
CA GLU A 32 19.99 0.86 -11.82
C GLU A 32 19.31 0.60 -13.16
N GLY A 33 19.26 1.64 -14.01
CA GLY A 33 18.59 1.58 -15.31
C GLY A 33 17.07 1.79 -15.27
N CYS A 34 16.47 1.95 -14.10
CA CYS A 34 15.07 2.31 -13.96
C CYS A 34 14.89 3.81 -13.69
N ASP A 35 13.88 4.41 -14.30
CA ASP A 35 13.46 5.78 -13.98
C ASP A 35 12.43 5.72 -12.83
N ILE A 36 12.82 6.16 -11.65
CA ILE A 36 11.97 6.13 -10.45
C ILE A 36 11.44 7.53 -10.17
N ILE A 37 10.11 7.64 -10.12
CA ILE A 37 9.41 8.80 -9.58
C ILE A 37 8.98 8.45 -8.17
N PHE A 38 9.33 9.27 -7.19
CA PHE A 38 8.89 9.09 -5.82
C PHE A 38 8.02 10.27 -5.38
N THR A 39 6.82 9.97 -4.93
CA THR A 39 5.86 10.98 -4.47
C THR A 39 5.38 10.65 -3.05
N PRO A 40 6.10 11.13 -2.03
CA PRO A 40 5.64 11.07 -0.66
C PRO A 40 4.60 12.16 -0.40
N MET A 41 3.60 11.85 0.42
CA MET A 41 2.58 12.80 0.82
C MET A 41 2.50 12.91 2.33
N LEU A 42 2.75 14.11 2.85
CA LEU A 42 2.49 14.46 4.25
C LEU A 42 1.07 15.02 4.38
N ASN A 43 0.24 14.36 5.16
CA ASN A 43 -1.14 14.74 5.37
C ASN A 43 -1.33 15.40 6.75
N LEU A 44 -1.43 16.71 6.77
CA LEU A 44 -1.62 17.52 7.98
C LEU A 44 -3.10 17.80 8.30
N SER A 45 -4.01 17.12 7.64
CA SER A 45 -5.44 17.29 7.86
C SER A 45 -5.82 17.00 9.32
N PRO A 46 -6.67 17.85 9.95
CA PRO A 46 -7.13 17.64 11.32
C PRO A 46 -8.01 16.40 11.49
N TYR A 47 -8.41 15.75 10.41
CA TYR A 47 -9.12 14.47 10.47
C TYR A 47 -8.19 13.28 10.77
N PHE A 48 -6.90 13.41 10.46
CA PHE A 48 -5.91 12.36 10.68
C PHE A 48 -4.96 12.66 11.85
N TYR A 49 -5.01 13.89 12.39
CA TYR A 49 -4.17 14.27 13.51
C TYR A 49 -4.86 15.29 14.40
N ASN A 50 -4.84 15.04 15.70
CA ASN A 50 -5.47 15.93 16.67
C ASN A 50 -4.50 17.07 17.06
N TRP A 51 -4.57 18.18 16.34
CA TRP A 51 -3.71 19.35 16.54
C TRP A 51 -3.91 20.00 17.92
N ASP A 52 -5.11 19.92 18.51
CA ASP A 52 -5.40 20.50 19.81
C ASP A 52 -4.66 19.78 20.95
N LYS A 53 -4.29 18.52 20.74
CA LYS A 53 -3.51 17.71 21.67
C LYS A 53 -2.02 17.67 21.33
N SER A 54 -1.60 18.28 20.23
CA SER A 54 -0.21 18.25 19.77
C SER A 54 0.66 19.24 20.53
N THR A 55 1.84 18.80 20.93
CA THR A 55 2.90 19.66 21.47
C THR A 55 3.83 20.19 20.39
N LEU A 56 3.68 19.71 19.14
CA LEU A 56 4.50 20.06 18.00
C LEU A 56 3.67 20.83 16.96
N SER A 57 4.29 21.77 16.27
CA SER A 57 3.67 22.56 15.22
C SER A 57 3.61 21.82 13.88
N LYS A 58 2.78 22.30 12.96
CA LYS A 58 2.75 21.81 11.58
C LYS A 58 4.11 21.99 10.92
N ASP A 59 4.76 23.14 11.13
CA ASP A 59 6.08 23.46 10.56
C ASP A 59 7.13 22.43 10.97
N PHE A 60 7.11 21.97 12.23
CA PHE A 60 8.01 20.91 12.68
C PHE A 60 7.89 19.66 11.81
N PHE A 61 6.67 19.23 11.51
CA PHE A 61 6.44 18.03 10.68
C PHE A 61 6.81 18.28 9.21
N ILE A 62 6.56 19.47 8.69
CA ILE A 62 6.94 19.87 7.33
C ILE A 62 8.46 19.85 7.18
N ASP A 63 9.19 20.46 8.10
CA ASP A 63 10.64 20.55 8.05
C ASP A 63 11.27 19.16 8.20
N LYS A 64 10.76 18.34 9.13
CA LYS A 64 11.23 16.96 9.29
C LYS A 64 10.96 16.13 8.03
N PHE A 65 9.77 16.24 7.44
CA PHE A 65 9.40 15.55 6.20
C PHE A 65 10.32 15.91 5.04
N LYS A 66 10.59 17.21 4.81
CA LYS A 66 11.50 17.68 3.76
C LYS A 66 12.91 17.18 4.00
N SER A 67 13.42 17.33 5.22
CA SER A 67 14.76 16.85 5.58
C SER A 67 14.93 15.35 5.35
N LEU A 68 13.89 14.56 5.60
CA LEU A 68 13.90 13.11 5.32
C LEU A 68 13.92 12.84 3.81
N ASN A 69 13.16 13.59 3.02
CA ASN A 69 13.11 13.43 1.57
C ASN A 69 14.44 13.76 0.88
N ASP A 70 15.21 14.70 1.42
CA ASP A 70 16.55 15.03 0.92
C ASP A 70 17.48 13.81 0.89
N ILE A 71 17.25 12.81 1.76
CA ILE A 71 18.05 11.59 1.81
C ILE A 71 17.98 10.79 0.50
N VAL A 72 16.86 10.88 -0.23
CA VAL A 72 16.63 10.13 -1.48
C VAL A 72 16.60 11.00 -2.74
N SER A 73 16.59 12.33 -2.60
CA SER A 73 16.43 13.29 -3.70
C SER A 73 17.44 13.11 -4.85
N SER A 74 18.65 12.63 -4.55
CA SER A 74 19.68 12.37 -5.56
C SER A 74 19.53 11.01 -6.28
N LYS A 75 18.57 10.17 -5.87
CA LYS A 75 18.39 8.79 -6.35
C LYS A 75 17.13 8.59 -7.18
N CYS A 76 16.21 9.54 -7.16
CA CYS A 76 14.92 9.44 -7.85
C CYS A 76 14.40 10.84 -8.22
N ASN A 77 13.40 10.86 -9.09
CA ASN A 77 12.64 12.08 -9.38
C ASN A 77 11.63 12.31 -8.24
N LEU A 78 11.98 13.18 -7.31
CA LEU A 78 11.19 13.45 -6.11
C LEU A 78 10.12 14.51 -6.38
N PHE A 79 8.86 14.22 -6.01
CA PHE A 79 7.74 15.16 -6.01
C PHE A 79 7.05 15.14 -4.65
N GLU A 80 7.39 16.07 -3.80
CA GLU A 80 6.78 16.22 -2.47
C GLU A 80 5.37 16.77 -2.57
N PHE A 81 4.46 16.18 -1.80
CA PHE A 81 3.11 16.70 -1.64
C PHE A 81 2.78 16.90 -0.15
N ILE A 82 2.34 18.11 0.21
CA ILE A 82 1.91 18.45 1.58
C ILE A 82 0.46 18.89 1.53
N ASN A 83 -0.40 18.18 2.24
CA ASN A 83 -1.79 18.55 2.39
C ASN A 83 -2.00 19.28 3.72
N GLU A 84 -2.25 20.57 3.67
CA GLU A 84 -2.59 21.41 4.84
C GLU A 84 -4.10 21.71 4.92
N GLU A 85 -4.86 21.33 3.92
CA GLU A 85 -6.27 21.61 3.84
C GLU A 85 -7.07 20.76 4.85
N GLU A 86 -8.18 21.29 5.31
CA GLU A 86 -9.18 20.56 6.11
C GLU A 86 -9.89 19.45 5.33
N LYS A 87 -9.63 19.32 4.04
CA LYS A 87 -10.18 18.23 3.24
C LYS A 87 -9.61 16.90 3.66
N ILE A 88 -10.49 15.94 3.77
CA ILE A 88 -10.11 14.56 4.03
C ILE A 88 -9.51 13.98 2.76
N LEU A 89 -8.20 13.97 2.70
CA LEU A 89 -7.45 13.24 1.69
C LEU A 89 -6.91 11.96 2.34
N GLY A 90 -7.72 10.93 2.41
CA GLY A 90 -7.25 9.60 2.79
C GLY A 90 -6.35 8.98 1.72
N ALA A 91 -5.78 7.82 2.02
CA ALA A 91 -4.88 7.09 1.12
C ALA A 91 -5.43 6.95 -0.30
N PHE A 92 -6.72 6.69 -0.43
CA PHE A 92 -7.39 6.59 -1.71
C PHE A 92 -7.38 7.90 -2.52
N SER A 93 -7.61 9.04 -1.86
CA SER A 93 -7.70 10.34 -2.55
C SER A 93 -6.36 10.76 -3.14
N TYR A 94 -5.27 10.59 -2.41
CA TYR A 94 -3.96 10.96 -2.94
C TYR A 94 -3.49 9.99 -4.02
N LYS A 95 -3.76 8.69 -3.88
CA LYS A 95 -3.49 7.70 -4.94
C LYS A 95 -4.24 8.06 -6.22
N THR A 96 -5.50 8.51 -6.12
CA THR A 96 -6.29 9.02 -7.26
C THR A 96 -5.61 10.21 -7.95
N MET A 97 -5.08 11.16 -7.18
CA MET A 97 -4.37 12.32 -7.74
C MET A 97 -3.14 11.87 -8.54
N PHE A 98 -2.33 11.01 -7.97
CA PHE A 98 -1.12 10.52 -8.62
C PHE A 98 -1.41 9.63 -9.83
N LEU A 99 -2.46 8.82 -9.78
CA LEU A 99 -2.90 8.05 -10.93
C LEU A 99 -3.31 8.95 -12.11
N LYS A 100 -4.07 10.02 -11.86
CA LYS A 100 -4.43 10.98 -12.91
C LYS A 100 -3.21 11.60 -13.56
N GLU A 101 -2.20 11.93 -12.77
CA GLU A 101 -0.96 12.56 -13.25
C GLU A 101 -0.04 11.58 -13.99
N PHE A 102 0.12 10.35 -13.46
CA PHE A 102 1.20 9.46 -13.85
C PHE A 102 0.79 8.21 -14.63
N LYS A 103 -0.50 7.78 -14.65
CA LYS A 103 -0.90 6.49 -15.27
C LYS A 103 -0.47 6.32 -16.75
N ASN A 104 -0.30 7.42 -17.47
CA ASN A 104 0.17 7.40 -18.86
C ASN A 104 1.66 7.69 -19.01
N LYS A 105 2.37 7.91 -17.91
CA LYS A 105 3.78 8.31 -17.88
C LYS A 105 4.70 7.26 -17.26
N VAL A 106 4.13 6.23 -16.63
CA VAL A 106 4.88 5.16 -15.97
C VAL A 106 4.35 3.79 -16.39
N ASP A 107 5.18 2.77 -16.24
CA ASP A 107 4.83 1.39 -16.55
C ASP A 107 4.08 0.72 -15.40
N ALA A 108 4.42 1.06 -14.14
CA ALA A 108 3.74 0.55 -12.97
C ALA A 108 3.85 1.50 -11.78
N PHE A 109 2.94 1.29 -10.82
CA PHE A 109 2.90 1.96 -9.51
C PHE A 109 3.34 1.00 -8.42
N ILE A 110 4.14 1.48 -7.48
CA ILE A 110 4.53 0.77 -6.27
C ILE A 110 4.00 1.58 -5.08
N TRP A 111 3.02 1.02 -4.40
CA TRP A 111 2.41 1.64 -3.23
C TRP A 111 2.96 1.03 -1.96
N PHE A 112 3.23 1.86 -0.98
CA PHE A 112 3.66 1.44 0.34
C PHE A 112 2.83 2.12 1.43
N ASP A 113 2.62 1.39 2.52
CA ASP A 113 2.29 2.02 3.80
C ASP A 113 3.59 2.48 4.48
N SER A 114 3.51 3.55 5.27
CA SER A 114 4.68 4.22 5.85
C SER A 114 5.36 3.41 6.95
N ASP A 115 4.65 2.47 7.55
CA ASP A 115 5.09 1.63 8.66
C ASP A 115 5.70 0.29 8.22
N MET A 116 6.02 0.14 6.93
CA MET A 116 6.63 -1.08 6.42
C MET A 116 8.13 -1.12 6.65
N ILE A 117 8.61 -2.28 7.11
CA ILE A 117 10.02 -2.66 7.13
C ILE A 117 10.25 -3.70 6.04
N PHE A 118 11.21 -3.46 5.18
CA PHE A 118 11.44 -4.27 3.99
C PHE A 118 12.93 -4.43 3.65
N PRO A 119 13.33 -5.58 3.05
CA PRO A 119 14.70 -5.82 2.60
C PRO A 119 15.20 -4.82 1.55
N ASP A 120 16.51 -4.69 1.43
CA ASP A 120 17.14 -3.72 0.52
C ASP A 120 16.88 -4.01 -0.97
N ASN A 121 16.47 -5.23 -1.31
CA ASN A 121 16.14 -5.65 -2.67
C ASN A 121 14.64 -5.70 -2.98
N THR A 122 13.78 -5.15 -2.12
CA THR A 122 12.33 -5.24 -2.28
C THR A 122 11.85 -4.60 -3.58
N ILE A 123 12.28 -3.37 -3.86
CA ILE A 123 11.84 -2.64 -5.05
C ILE A 123 12.39 -3.30 -6.32
N SER A 124 13.66 -3.68 -6.34
CA SER A 124 14.24 -4.38 -7.50
C SER A 124 13.60 -5.74 -7.73
N SER A 125 13.21 -6.45 -6.67
CA SER A 125 12.48 -7.71 -6.79
C SER A 125 11.07 -7.53 -7.36
N LEU A 126 10.34 -6.50 -6.93
CA LEU A 126 9.04 -6.14 -7.50
C LEU A 126 9.15 -5.80 -8.99
N ILE A 127 10.15 -5.02 -9.36
CA ILE A 127 10.43 -4.63 -10.75
C ILE A 127 10.77 -5.86 -11.58
N SER A 128 11.72 -6.69 -11.14
CA SER A 128 12.12 -7.91 -11.85
C SER A 128 10.96 -8.88 -12.00
N ALA A 129 10.13 -9.02 -10.99
CA ALA A 129 8.91 -9.83 -11.06
C ALA A 129 7.95 -9.28 -12.13
N TYR A 130 7.73 -7.96 -12.15
CA TYR A 130 6.88 -7.32 -13.16
C TYR A 130 7.42 -7.52 -14.59
N GLU A 131 8.72 -7.40 -14.78
CA GLU A 131 9.37 -7.60 -16.07
C GLU A 131 9.36 -9.06 -16.53
N SER A 132 9.23 -10.01 -15.59
CA SER A 132 9.21 -11.45 -15.89
C SER A 132 7.83 -11.99 -16.24
N VAL A 133 6.75 -11.29 -15.91
CA VAL A 133 5.39 -11.72 -16.23
C VAL A 133 4.92 -11.14 -17.56
N GLU A 134 4.21 -11.96 -18.33
CA GLU A 134 3.67 -11.55 -19.63
C GLU A 134 2.39 -10.71 -19.50
N ASP A 135 1.76 -10.75 -18.34
CA ASP A 135 0.48 -10.09 -18.11
C ASP A 135 0.63 -8.58 -17.98
N LYS A 136 -0.01 -7.85 -18.87
CA LYS A 136 -0.07 -6.38 -18.79
C LYS A 136 -0.92 -5.87 -17.63
N HIS A 137 -1.92 -6.63 -17.21
CA HIS A 137 -2.84 -6.29 -16.13
C HIS A 137 -2.55 -7.16 -14.92
N CYS A 138 -1.58 -6.79 -14.12
CA CYS A 138 -1.16 -7.60 -12.98
C CYS A 138 -0.97 -6.78 -11.70
N ILE A 139 -1.11 -7.49 -10.59
CA ILE A 139 -0.73 -7.02 -9.24
C ILE A 139 0.34 -7.97 -8.73
N ILE A 140 1.42 -7.41 -8.20
CA ILE A 140 2.54 -8.17 -7.64
C ILE A 140 2.74 -7.74 -6.20
N THR A 141 2.77 -8.70 -5.29
CA THR A 141 2.81 -8.47 -3.85
C THR A 141 3.94 -9.27 -3.21
N PRO A 142 4.73 -8.70 -2.29
CA PRO A 142 5.59 -9.49 -1.42
C PRO A 142 4.77 -10.22 -0.36
N GLN A 143 5.40 -11.09 0.40
CA GLN A 143 4.81 -11.69 1.58
C GLN A 143 4.88 -10.71 2.76
N ILE A 144 3.95 -10.80 3.69
CA ILE A 144 3.95 -9.96 4.88
C ILE A 144 4.09 -10.79 6.16
N HIS A 145 4.93 -10.30 7.07
CA HIS A 145 5.00 -10.77 8.43
C HIS A 145 4.13 -9.91 9.33
N ARG A 146 3.18 -10.54 9.99
CA ARG A 146 2.21 -9.86 10.82
C ARG A 146 2.70 -9.71 12.26
N LEU A 147 2.77 -8.49 12.75
CA LEU A 147 3.18 -8.20 14.12
C LEU A 147 2.05 -7.78 15.05
N TRP A 148 0.92 -7.33 14.50
CA TRP A 148 -0.15 -6.73 15.31
C TRP A 148 -0.95 -7.68 16.19
N ASP A 149 -0.76 -8.97 16.06
CA ASP A 149 -1.42 -9.98 16.89
C ASP A 149 -0.46 -10.77 17.78
N GLU A 150 0.77 -10.31 17.88
CA GLU A 150 1.81 -10.92 18.71
C GLU A 150 2.23 -12.35 18.30
N THR A 151 1.63 -12.90 17.27
CA THR A 151 1.94 -14.28 16.82
C THR A 151 3.20 -14.36 15.99
N TRP A 152 3.65 -13.27 15.40
CA TRP A 152 4.75 -13.22 14.45
C TRP A 152 4.54 -14.16 13.25
N ASP A 153 3.30 -14.40 12.91
CA ASP A 153 2.96 -15.23 11.77
C ASP A 153 3.42 -14.59 10.47
N VAL A 154 3.96 -15.40 9.58
CA VAL A 154 4.43 -14.99 8.27
C VAL A 154 3.51 -15.52 7.20
N LEU A 155 3.04 -14.64 6.34
CA LEU A 155 2.25 -14.97 5.17
C LEU A 155 3.19 -15.49 4.05
N VAL A 156 3.98 -16.50 4.37
CA VAL A 156 4.99 -17.02 3.48
C VAL A 156 4.94 -18.53 3.47
N ASN A 157 4.24 -19.06 2.56
CA ASN A 157 4.24 -20.51 2.41
C ASN A 157 3.85 -20.88 1.00
N GLU A 158 4.53 -21.83 0.42
CA GLU A 158 4.11 -22.41 -0.85
C GLU A 158 2.73 -23.04 -0.73
N ASP A 159 2.45 -23.65 0.41
CA ASP A 159 1.20 -24.35 0.68
C ASP A 159 0.05 -23.40 0.99
N TYR A 160 0.31 -22.15 1.30
CA TYR A 160 -0.72 -21.20 1.63
C TYR A 160 -1.70 -20.96 0.48
N MET A 161 -1.26 -21.19 -0.72
CA MET A 161 -2.08 -21.14 -1.92
C MET A 161 -3.23 -22.16 -1.91
N GLY A 162 -3.13 -23.21 -1.14
CA GLY A 162 -4.12 -24.27 -1.06
C GLY A 162 -4.94 -24.30 0.24
N VAL A 163 -4.54 -23.57 1.25
CA VAL A 163 -5.16 -23.65 2.57
C VAL A 163 -6.31 -22.66 2.70
N LYS A 164 -7.38 -23.08 3.37
CA LYS A 164 -8.44 -22.17 3.80
C LYS A 164 -7.85 -21.25 4.87
N ALA A 165 -7.49 -20.09 4.46
CA ALA A 165 -7.04 -19.09 5.39
C ALA A 165 -8.22 -18.56 6.22
N SER A 166 -7.96 -18.24 7.47
CA SER A 166 -8.80 -17.40 8.29
C SER A 166 -8.95 -16.01 7.65
N HIS A 167 -9.68 -15.11 8.24
CA HIS A 167 -9.95 -13.79 7.68
C HIS A 167 -8.73 -13.01 7.16
N ALA A 168 -7.55 -13.40 7.58
CA ALA A 168 -6.32 -12.73 7.20
C ALA A 168 -5.42 -13.54 6.27
N ASN A 169 -5.78 -14.78 5.93
CA ASN A 169 -4.99 -15.64 5.06
C ASN A 169 -3.52 -15.79 5.50
N TYR A 170 -3.27 -15.88 6.79
CA TYR A 170 -1.94 -15.98 7.36
C TYR A 170 -1.60 -17.42 7.71
N PHE A 171 -0.35 -17.78 7.47
CA PHE A 171 0.22 -19.05 7.85
C PHE A 171 1.36 -18.80 8.81
N GLY A 172 1.36 -19.57 9.89
CA GLY A 172 2.37 -19.47 10.90
C GLY A 172 3.71 -20.00 10.40
N PHE A 173 4.69 -19.11 10.40
CA PHE A 173 6.09 -19.46 10.50
C PHE A 173 6.59 -18.90 11.82
N ASP A 174 7.44 -19.63 12.52
CA ASP A 174 8.15 -19.05 13.64
C ASP A 174 9.05 -17.91 13.14
N SER A 175 9.35 -16.97 13.99
CA SER A 175 10.23 -15.83 13.68
C SER A 175 11.62 -16.26 13.22
N TYR A 176 12.01 -17.49 13.52
CA TYR A 176 13.26 -18.10 13.10
C TYR A 176 13.30 -18.37 11.59
N SER A 177 12.17 -18.61 10.98
CA SER A 177 12.07 -18.89 9.55
C SER A 177 12.30 -17.64 8.70
N LEU A 178 12.08 -16.44 9.23
CA LEU A 178 12.37 -15.18 8.53
C LEU A 178 13.83 -15.04 8.13
N PHE A 179 14.74 -15.45 8.99
CA PHE A 179 16.18 -15.38 8.70
C PHE A 179 16.61 -16.38 7.64
N LYS A 180 15.94 -17.51 7.54
CA LYS A 180 16.19 -18.52 6.50
C LYS A 180 15.65 -18.13 5.13
N ILE A 181 14.59 -17.30 5.10
CA ILE A 181 13.95 -16.88 3.85
C ILE A 181 14.85 -15.93 3.06
N LYS A 182 15.69 -15.15 3.72
CA LYS A 182 16.61 -14.20 3.07
C LYS A 182 17.57 -14.82 2.07
N ASP A 183 17.92 -16.08 2.27
CA ASP A 183 18.93 -16.79 1.46
C ASP A 183 18.30 -17.62 0.34
N ARG A 184 17.00 -17.50 0.11
CA ARG A 184 16.30 -18.25 -0.93
C ARG A 184 16.19 -17.43 -2.21
N ASP A 185 16.22 -18.14 -3.32
CA ASP A 185 15.95 -17.54 -4.63
C ASP A 185 14.53 -16.98 -4.67
N LEU A 186 14.42 -15.78 -5.20
CA LEU A 186 13.12 -15.14 -5.41
C LEU A 186 12.44 -15.79 -6.61
N SER A 187 11.24 -16.24 -6.43
CA SER A 187 10.39 -16.75 -7.50
C SER A 187 9.04 -16.07 -7.48
N VAL A 188 8.44 -15.95 -8.64
CA VAL A 188 7.11 -15.34 -8.81
C VAL A 188 6.10 -16.45 -9.00
N ILE A 189 5.06 -16.45 -8.17
CA ILE A 189 4.00 -17.44 -8.22
C ILE A 189 2.70 -16.73 -8.56
N LYS A 190 2.01 -17.23 -9.58
CA LYS A 190 0.65 -16.80 -9.89
C LYS A 190 -0.29 -17.26 -8.80
N ASN A 191 -1.04 -16.34 -8.24
CA ASN A 191 -2.06 -16.66 -7.26
C ASN A 191 -3.30 -17.24 -7.96
N GLU A 192 -3.38 -18.54 -8.01
CA GLU A 192 -4.52 -19.28 -8.58
C GLU A 192 -5.72 -19.30 -7.61
N ASN A 193 -5.49 -19.04 -6.35
CA ASN A 193 -6.49 -19.06 -5.31
C ASN A 193 -7.24 -17.74 -5.22
N ARG A 194 -8.40 -17.75 -4.59
CA ARG A 194 -9.27 -16.60 -4.36
C ARG A 194 -8.76 -15.68 -3.25
N PHE A 195 -7.52 -15.83 -2.84
CA PHE A 195 -6.93 -14.99 -1.82
C PHE A 195 -6.65 -13.61 -2.38
N LYS A 196 -7.01 -12.64 -1.62
CA LYS A 196 -6.95 -11.24 -2.00
C LYS A 196 -5.67 -10.67 -1.43
N PHE A 197 -4.74 -10.32 -2.31
CA PHE A 197 -3.43 -9.80 -1.91
C PHE A 197 -3.21 -8.33 -2.22
N GLY A 198 -4.20 -7.66 -2.71
CA GLY A 198 -4.12 -6.22 -2.93
C GLY A 198 -4.16 -5.42 -1.63
N ALA A 199 -3.61 -5.94 -0.54
CA ALA A 199 -3.61 -5.26 0.74
C ALA A 199 -2.73 -4.01 0.73
N GLY A 200 -2.99 -3.09 1.65
CA GLY A 200 -2.41 -1.75 1.64
C GLY A 200 -0.90 -1.68 1.79
N TRP A 201 -0.27 -2.66 2.42
CA TRP A 201 1.12 -2.60 2.88
C TRP A 201 2.19 -2.39 1.81
N CYS A 202 2.17 -3.15 0.71
CA CYS A 202 3.08 -2.96 -0.43
C CYS A 202 2.59 -3.72 -1.64
N ASN A 203 2.41 -3.03 -2.77
CA ASN A 203 2.01 -3.65 -4.02
C ASN A 203 2.65 -2.95 -5.20
N LEU A 204 3.03 -3.73 -6.22
CA LEU A 204 3.25 -3.21 -7.55
C LEU A 204 1.98 -3.47 -8.39
N LEU A 205 1.45 -2.41 -9.00
CA LEU A 205 0.27 -2.47 -9.86
C LEU A 205 0.64 -1.93 -11.23
N SER A 206 0.38 -2.68 -12.28
CA SER A 206 0.66 -2.22 -13.64
C SER A 206 -0.19 -0.99 -14.00
N SER A 207 0.35 -0.06 -14.75
CA SER A 207 -0.39 1.14 -15.21
C SER A 207 -1.57 0.78 -16.10
N ASP A 208 -1.48 -0.31 -16.83
CA ASP A 208 -2.56 -0.77 -17.72
C ASP A 208 -3.81 -1.21 -16.93
N LEU A 209 -3.66 -1.65 -15.68
CA LEU A 209 -4.81 -1.87 -14.79
C LEU A 209 -5.66 -0.60 -14.64
N PHE A 210 -5.01 0.54 -14.45
CA PHE A 210 -5.70 1.82 -14.23
C PHE A 210 -6.19 2.46 -15.52
N LYS A 211 -5.63 2.09 -16.66
CA LYS A 211 -6.12 2.54 -17.96
C LYS A 211 -7.39 1.79 -18.36
N ASP A 212 -7.43 0.49 -18.10
CA ASP A 212 -8.42 -0.41 -18.70
C ASP A 212 -9.49 -0.89 -17.72
N TYR A 213 -9.19 -0.98 -16.41
CA TYR A 213 -10.07 -1.64 -15.45
C TYR A 213 -10.39 -0.86 -14.19
N ILE A 214 -9.45 -0.06 -13.68
CA ILE A 214 -9.60 0.57 -12.37
C ILE A 214 -9.68 2.09 -12.53
N ASP A 215 -10.86 2.64 -12.32
CA ASP A 215 -11.05 4.09 -12.29
C ASP A 215 -11.22 4.55 -10.83
N PHE A 216 -10.25 5.30 -10.34
CA PHE A 216 -10.25 5.89 -9.00
C PHE A 216 -10.90 7.29 -8.97
N THR A 217 -11.74 7.64 -9.93
CA THR A 217 -12.37 8.97 -9.96
C THR A 217 -13.49 9.14 -8.92
N TYR A 218 -13.82 8.09 -8.20
CA TYR A 218 -14.93 8.06 -7.26
C TYR A 218 -14.49 8.41 -5.83
N ASN A 219 -15.34 9.12 -5.13
CA ASN A 219 -15.17 9.35 -3.71
C ASN A 219 -15.60 8.09 -2.93
N LEU A 220 -14.67 7.45 -2.25
CA LEU A 220 -14.92 6.27 -1.41
C LEU A 220 -15.09 6.62 0.08
N GLY A 221 -15.51 7.85 0.38
CA GLY A 221 -15.65 8.31 1.75
C GLY A 221 -14.35 8.81 2.39
N HIS A 222 -14.41 9.05 3.68
CA HIS A 222 -13.35 9.74 4.40
C HIS A 222 -12.04 8.96 4.52
N TYR A 223 -12.10 7.65 4.58
CA TYR A 223 -10.91 6.82 4.73
C TYR A 223 -10.50 6.12 3.44
N GLY A 224 -11.46 5.79 2.58
CA GLY A 224 -11.28 5.23 1.26
C GLY A 224 -10.19 4.15 1.19
N PRO A 225 -10.39 2.95 1.76
CA PRO A 225 -9.39 1.89 1.66
C PRO A 225 -9.29 1.45 0.20
N ASP A 226 -8.19 1.82 -0.41
CA ASP A 226 -7.87 1.51 -1.81
C ASP A 226 -7.70 0.01 -2.04
N ASP A 227 -7.11 -0.68 -1.07
CA ASP A 227 -6.94 -2.12 -1.08
C ASP A 227 -8.28 -2.86 -1.13
N THR A 228 -9.19 -2.53 -0.25
CA THR A 228 -10.54 -3.12 -0.22
C THR A 228 -11.31 -2.82 -1.51
N PHE A 229 -11.18 -1.61 -2.06
CA PHE A 229 -11.79 -1.26 -3.33
C PHE A 229 -11.25 -2.11 -4.48
N ILE A 230 -9.93 -2.18 -4.63
CA ILE A 230 -9.29 -2.99 -5.67
C ILE A 230 -9.76 -4.44 -5.57
N MET A 231 -9.77 -4.99 -4.38
CA MET A 231 -10.15 -6.38 -4.13
C MET A 231 -11.58 -6.69 -4.54
N LEU A 232 -12.53 -5.85 -4.12
CA LEU A 232 -13.94 -6.03 -4.49
C LEU A 232 -14.15 -5.82 -5.99
N LEU A 233 -13.39 -4.93 -6.60
CA LEU A 233 -13.44 -4.70 -8.04
C LEU A 233 -12.87 -5.88 -8.83
N LEU A 234 -11.77 -6.49 -8.38
CA LEU A 234 -11.23 -7.69 -8.99
C LEU A 234 -12.23 -8.86 -8.93
N ASP A 235 -12.91 -9.02 -7.79
CA ASP A 235 -13.98 -10.00 -7.66
C ASP A 235 -15.12 -9.73 -8.64
N HIS A 236 -15.51 -8.46 -8.78
CA HIS A 236 -16.56 -8.08 -9.74
C HIS A 236 -16.16 -8.45 -11.18
N TYR A 237 -14.95 -8.13 -11.61
CA TYR A 237 -14.49 -8.51 -12.95
C TYR A 237 -14.46 -10.02 -13.15
N LYS A 238 -13.98 -10.77 -12.17
CA LYS A 238 -13.92 -12.23 -12.24
C LYS A 238 -15.31 -12.86 -12.34
N PHE A 239 -16.23 -12.48 -11.46
CA PHE A 239 -17.52 -13.15 -11.35
C PHE A 239 -18.58 -12.61 -12.29
N ASN A 240 -18.55 -11.33 -12.60
CA ASN A 240 -19.60 -10.69 -13.39
C ASN A 240 -19.20 -10.44 -14.85
N LYS A 241 -17.92 -10.30 -15.14
CA LYS A 241 -17.41 -10.03 -16.49
C LYS A 241 -16.57 -11.18 -17.07
N ASN A 242 -16.38 -12.25 -16.32
CA ASN A 242 -15.53 -13.38 -16.69
C ASN A 242 -14.10 -12.94 -17.11
N LYS A 243 -13.58 -11.88 -16.46
CA LYS A 243 -12.25 -11.36 -16.68
C LYS A 243 -11.39 -11.59 -15.45
N ASN A 244 -10.29 -12.28 -15.62
CA ASN A 244 -9.35 -12.54 -14.54
C ASN A 244 -8.18 -11.58 -14.63
N ILE A 245 -8.00 -10.75 -13.60
CA ILE A 245 -6.81 -9.92 -13.41
C ILE A 245 -5.86 -10.73 -12.54
N ASN A 246 -4.67 -10.99 -13.06
CA ASN A 246 -3.74 -11.88 -12.40
C ASN A 246 -3.03 -11.20 -11.23
N GLN A 247 -2.94 -11.93 -10.15
CA GLN A 247 -2.17 -11.54 -8.96
C GLN A 247 -0.97 -12.48 -8.83
N TYR A 248 0.18 -11.91 -8.53
CA TYR A 248 1.43 -12.64 -8.34
C TYR A 248 2.00 -12.35 -6.97
N ILE A 249 2.65 -13.34 -6.41
CA ILE A 249 3.32 -13.24 -5.13
C ILE A 249 4.79 -13.53 -5.34
N ILE A 250 5.64 -12.67 -4.80
CA ILE A 250 7.07 -12.95 -4.76
C ILE A 250 7.32 -13.86 -3.56
N LYS A 251 7.56 -15.13 -3.86
CA LYS A 251 7.95 -16.12 -2.88
C LYS A 251 9.29 -15.72 -2.26
N ASN A 252 9.41 -15.84 -0.97
CA ASN A 252 10.64 -15.54 -0.22
C ASN A 252 11.05 -14.05 -0.15
N LEU A 253 10.25 -13.14 -0.62
CA LEU A 253 10.37 -11.72 -0.30
C LEU A 253 9.40 -11.38 0.82
N VAL A 254 9.89 -11.12 2.01
CA VAL A 254 9.07 -10.86 3.19
C VAL A 254 9.28 -9.43 3.66
N ILE A 255 8.18 -8.74 3.84
CA ILE A 255 8.11 -7.43 4.49
C ILE A 255 7.40 -7.57 5.83
N THR A 256 7.53 -6.58 6.71
CA THR A 256 6.89 -6.61 8.02
C THR A 256 6.39 -5.23 8.42
N GLU A 257 5.32 -5.16 9.21
CA GLU A 257 4.89 -3.92 9.82
C GLU A 257 5.78 -3.50 10.98
N ASN A 258 6.04 -2.22 11.12
CA ASN A 258 6.73 -1.63 12.26
C ASN A 258 5.75 -1.31 13.39
N TYR A 259 5.30 -2.33 14.09
CA TYR A 259 4.29 -2.21 15.14
C TYR A 259 4.65 -1.25 16.27
N LYS A 260 5.93 -1.02 16.53
CA LYS A 260 6.42 -0.17 17.61
C LYS A 260 5.87 1.27 17.56
N TYR A 261 5.55 1.74 16.36
CA TYR A 261 5.05 3.10 16.13
C TYR A 261 3.60 3.13 15.60
N SER A 262 2.94 2.00 15.61
CA SER A 262 1.55 1.89 15.15
C SER A 262 0.62 2.56 16.16
N ILE A 263 0.19 3.77 15.82
CA ILE A 263 -0.92 4.45 16.49
C ILE A 263 -2.16 4.23 15.63
N ASN A 264 -3.26 3.86 16.26
CA ASN A 264 -4.50 3.64 15.55
C ASN A 264 -5.09 4.97 15.02
N PRO A 265 -5.02 5.27 13.73
CA PRO A 265 -5.55 6.53 13.18
C PRO A 265 -7.08 6.61 13.28
N TYR A 266 -7.74 5.47 13.49
CA TYR A 266 -9.19 5.40 13.63
C TYR A 266 -9.71 6.10 14.88
N ASP A 267 -8.91 6.22 15.94
CA ASP A 267 -9.35 6.85 17.17
C ASP A 267 -9.69 8.33 16.93
N THR A 268 -8.88 9.03 16.16
CA THR A 268 -9.18 10.43 15.81
C THR A 268 -10.42 10.55 14.91
N LEU A 269 -10.61 9.63 13.97
CA LEU A 269 -11.80 9.60 13.11
C LEU A 269 -13.06 9.25 13.91
N ILE A 270 -12.97 8.30 14.85
CA ILE A 270 -14.08 7.90 15.73
C ILE A 270 -14.46 9.06 16.65
N GLU A 271 -13.49 9.74 17.25
CA GLU A 271 -13.75 10.92 18.11
C GLU A 271 -14.48 12.05 17.38
N LYS A 272 -14.19 12.24 16.09
CA LYS A 272 -14.76 13.33 15.27
C LYS A 272 -16.06 12.96 14.56
N ASN A 273 -16.36 11.67 14.40
CA ASN A 273 -17.55 11.22 13.70
C ASN A 273 -18.52 10.54 14.66
N GLN A 274 -19.59 11.27 15.05
CA GLN A 274 -20.58 10.80 16.03
C GLN A 274 -21.34 9.52 15.60
N ASN A 275 -21.30 9.18 14.31
CA ASN A 275 -21.98 8.00 13.76
C ASN A 275 -21.13 6.75 13.76
N ILE A 276 -19.81 6.88 13.97
CA ILE A 276 -18.86 5.76 13.97
C ILE A 276 -18.43 5.48 15.40
N LYS A 277 -18.93 4.39 15.97
CA LYS A 277 -18.65 4.01 17.36
C LYS A 277 -17.54 2.99 17.50
N SER A 278 -17.13 2.37 16.42
CA SER A 278 -16.10 1.34 16.43
C SER A 278 -15.42 1.18 15.08
N LYS A 279 -14.23 0.55 15.06
CA LYS A 279 -13.53 0.16 13.83
C LYS A 279 -14.42 -0.71 12.93
N LYS A 280 -15.26 -1.56 13.52
CA LYS A 280 -16.19 -2.43 12.78
C LYS A 280 -17.28 -1.64 12.07
N ASP A 281 -17.86 -0.63 12.72
CA ASP A 281 -18.87 0.24 12.10
C ASP A 281 -18.28 0.98 10.92
N PHE A 282 -17.09 1.51 11.10
CA PHE A 282 -16.32 2.17 10.06
C PHE A 282 -16.06 1.25 8.85
N THR A 283 -15.55 0.04 9.09
CA THR A 283 -15.30 -0.94 8.02
C THR A 283 -16.59 -1.32 7.27
N ASN A 284 -17.71 -1.46 7.98
CA ASN A 284 -19.00 -1.75 7.37
C ASN A 284 -19.50 -0.60 6.50
N GLU A 285 -19.37 0.64 6.96
CA GLU A 285 -19.76 1.83 6.20
C GLU A 285 -18.94 1.93 4.91
N VAL A 286 -17.62 1.83 5.02
CA VAL A 286 -16.71 1.89 3.87
C VAL A 286 -16.99 0.78 2.87
N THR A 287 -17.15 -0.46 3.33
CA THR A 287 -17.48 -1.60 2.45
C THR A 287 -18.82 -1.38 1.75
N THR A 288 -19.78 -0.80 2.44
CA THR A 288 -21.09 -0.47 1.86
C THR A 288 -20.97 0.57 0.75
N GLU A 289 -20.20 1.63 0.98
CA GLU A 289 -19.97 2.68 -0.03
C GLU A 289 -19.20 2.15 -1.24
N ILE A 290 -18.17 1.34 -1.02
CA ILE A 290 -17.43 0.68 -2.10
C ILE A 290 -18.36 -0.18 -2.96
N ASN A 291 -19.19 -1.00 -2.35
CA ASN A 291 -20.14 -1.84 -3.08
C ASN A 291 -21.16 -1.01 -3.86
N LYS A 292 -21.62 0.13 -3.33
CA LYS A 292 -22.50 1.05 -4.09
C LYS A 292 -21.78 1.59 -5.33
N VAL A 293 -20.51 2.01 -5.20
CA VAL A 293 -19.70 2.50 -6.31
C VAL A 293 -19.53 1.42 -7.37
N ILE A 294 -19.08 0.24 -6.97
CA ILE A 294 -18.88 -0.89 -7.89
C ILE A 294 -20.18 -1.25 -8.62
N ASN A 295 -21.29 -1.32 -7.90
CA ASN A 295 -22.58 -1.64 -8.47
C ASN A 295 -23.10 -0.58 -9.45
N LYS A 296 -22.82 0.71 -9.19
CA LYS A 296 -23.25 1.82 -10.04
C LYS A 296 -22.41 1.95 -11.31
N VAL A 297 -21.13 1.72 -11.19
CA VAL A 297 -20.15 2.07 -12.24
C VAL A 297 -19.79 0.88 -13.11
N TYR A 298 -19.66 -0.29 -12.52
CA TYR A 298 -19.12 -1.48 -13.20
C TYR A 298 -20.16 -2.53 -13.53
N LYS A 299 -21.43 -2.32 -13.15
CA LYS A 299 -22.55 -3.19 -13.56
C LYS A 299 -23.06 -2.93 -14.98
N GLN A 300 -22.60 -1.86 -15.60
CA GLN A 300 -22.85 -1.59 -17.01
C GLN A 300 -21.81 -2.37 -17.85
#